data_3009b876cd716842de8211f4e381e09b
#
_entry.id   3009b876cd716842de8211f4e381e09b
#
_cell.length_a   1.000
_cell.length_b   1.000
_cell.length_c   1.000
_cell.angle_alpha   90.00
_cell.angle_beta   90.00
_cell.angle_gamma   90.00
#
_symmetry.space_group_name_H-M   'P 1'
#
loop_
_entity.id
_entity.type
_entity.pdbx_description
1 polymer ?
#
loop_
_entity_poly.entity_id
_entity_poly.type
_entity_poly.pdbx_seq_one_letter_code
_entity_poly.pdbx_strand_id
1 'polypeptide(L)'
;MNGLILAGGVGSRFWPVSRRRRPKQLLDLLGGGSLLATTARRIEPLCGAGGIWVCTTEELAPAVASELPELAASRVLGEPTGRNTAPAIGWAVRSMPEEVRGGVIAVFPSDHWVADEEAFREVLRRGAAAVREGACDVVTVGVAPAWVETGYGYLELAKPPVEGGVEPVVRFTEKPDPETAARFKASGRHFWNAGIFLFRGDVLLDLYGRHLPELAAGLERLAAEDGDGDRRRALYADLESVSIDYGLMEKLSSIGCVVADCGWNDLGSWASLAEALAADGDGNRTVGDTVAVDARDNLLFADSGTVAAIGVEGLAVVRTGDAVLVVPRERAQDVRRIVDRLRALGRRDLL
;
A
#
# COMPACT_ATOMS: atom_id res chain seq x y z
N MET A 1 3.79 17.22 10.15
CA MET A 1 4.02 15.79 9.86
C MET A 1 4.47 15.67 8.40
N ASN A 2 5.37 14.74 8.08
CA ASN A 2 5.75 14.46 6.70
C ASN A 2 5.12 13.13 6.26
N GLY A 3 4.82 13.00 4.97
CA GLY A 3 4.30 11.77 4.37
C GLY A 3 5.37 11.11 3.50
N LEU A 4 5.58 9.81 3.67
CA LEU A 4 6.41 8.98 2.81
C LEU A 4 5.51 7.95 2.10
N ILE A 5 5.34 8.07 0.80
CA ILE A 5 4.54 7.16 -0.01
C ILE A 5 5.44 6.09 -0.62
N LEU A 6 5.12 4.82 -0.39
CA LEU A 6 5.85 3.68 -0.98
C LEU A 6 5.19 3.26 -2.30
N ALA A 7 5.89 3.40 -3.41
CA ALA A 7 5.39 3.19 -4.76
C ALA A 7 6.21 2.15 -5.56
N GLY A 8 6.67 1.07 -4.90
CA GLY A 8 7.59 0.08 -5.49
C GLY A 8 6.92 -1.21 -6.02
N GLY A 9 5.64 -1.44 -5.78
CA GLY A 9 4.95 -2.68 -6.16
C GLY A 9 4.56 -2.75 -7.64
N VAL A 10 4.45 -3.97 -8.22
CA VAL A 10 4.02 -4.17 -9.62
C VAL A 10 2.49 -4.34 -9.74
N GLY A 11 1.80 -4.80 -8.69
CA GLY A 11 0.34 -4.97 -8.70
C GLY A 11 -0.18 -5.99 -9.71
N SER A 12 0.49 -7.13 -9.87
CA SER A 12 0.22 -8.15 -10.90
C SER A 12 -1.21 -8.74 -10.88
N ARG A 13 -1.96 -8.60 -9.78
CA ARG A 13 -3.35 -9.06 -9.68
C ARG A 13 -4.34 -8.19 -10.49
N PHE A 14 -3.92 -7.00 -10.90
CA PHE A 14 -4.70 -6.12 -11.79
C PHE A 14 -4.37 -6.30 -13.27
N TRP A 15 -3.67 -7.42 -13.62
CA TRP A 15 -3.60 -7.78 -15.02
C TRP A 15 -5.03 -7.94 -15.62
N PRO A 16 -5.31 -7.45 -16.82
CA PRO A 16 -4.42 -6.94 -17.85
C PRO A 16 -4.16 -5.43 -17.81
N VAL A 17 -4.70 -4.68 -16.87
CA VAL A 17 -4.51 -3.21 -16.81
C VAL A 17 -3.15 -2.85 -16.19
N SER A 18 -2.72 -3.57 -15.14
CA SER A 18 -1.37 -3.39 -14.60
C SER A 18 -0.32 -4.07 -15.47
N ARG A 19 0.78 -3.38 -15.71
CA ARG A 19 1.95 -3.84 -16.46
C ARG A 19 3.22 -3.39 -15.73
N ARG A 20 4.36 -3.99 -16.07
CA ARG A 20 5.65 -3.61 -15.47
C ARG A 20 5.95 -2.11 -15.56
N ARG A 21 5.64 -1.47 -16.70
CA ARG A 21 5.85 -0.03 -16.92
C ARG A 21 4.68 0.84 -16.47
N ARG A 22 3.53 0.26 -16.16
CA ARG A 22 2.33 0.92 -15.65
C ARG A 22 1.75 0.09 -14.51
N PRO A 23 2.46 0.03 -13.35
CA PRO A 23 2.03 -0.75 -12.21
C PRO A 23 0.77 -0.14 -11.56
N LYS A 24 0.13 -0.91 -10.67
CA LYS A 24 -1.17 -0.61 -10.06
C LYS A 24 -1.28 0.83 -9.55
N GLN A 25 -0.27 1.33 -8.87
CA GLN A 25 -0.28 2.68 -8.27
C GLN A 25 -0.34 3.82 -9.30
N LEU A 26 0.01 3.56 -10.55
CA LEU A 26 -0.06 4.53 -11.65
C LEU A 26 -1.36 4.39 -12.48
N LEU A 27 -2.31 3.56 -12.01
CA LEU A 27 -3.58 3.35 -12.69
C LEU A 27 -4.66 4.26 -12.10
N ASP A 28 -5.50 4.80 -12.96
CA ASP A 28 -6.79 5.35 -12.58
C ASP A 28 -7.85 4.24 -12.63
N LEU A 29 -8.15 3.63 -11.49
CA LEU A 29 -9.09 2.52 -11.37
C LEU A 29 -10.50 2.95 -10.96
N LEU A 30 -10.63 4.16 -10.41
CA LEU A 30 -11.86 4.63 -9.77
C LEU A 30 -12.38 5.96 -10.34
N GLY A 31 -11.63 6.55 -11.28
CA GLY A 31 -11.85 7.92 -11.76
C GLY A 31 -11.31 8.97 -10.77
N GLY A 32 -10.59 9.94 -11.27
CA GLY A 32 -10.02 11.02 -10.44
C GLY A 32 -8.50 11.04 -10.35
N GLY A 33 -7.81 10.26 -11.19
CA GLY A 33 -6.37 10.18 -11.31
C GLY A 33 -5.79 8.87 -10.77
N SER A 34 -4.48 8.71 -10.90
CA SER A 34 -3.81 7.50 -10.42
C SER A 34 -3.96 7.31 -8.91
N LEU A 35 -3.86 6.06 -8.44
CA LEU A 35 -3.92 5.76 -7.00
C LEU A 35 -2.83 6.50 -6.22
N LEU A 36 -1.65 6.66 -6.82
CA LEU A 36 -0.55 7.44 -6.25
C LEU A 36 -0.93 8.92 -6.11
N ALA A 37 -1.45 9.54 -7.16
CA ALA A 37 -1.87 10.94 -7.13
C ALA A 37 -3.02 11.17 -6.13
N THR A 38 -3.96 10.23 -6.07
CA THR A 38 -5.05 10.26 -5.08
C THR A 38 -4.52 10.13 -3.66
N THR A 39 -3.53 9.26 -3.41
CA THR A 39 -2.89 9.11 -2.10
C THR A 39 -2.17 10.40 -1.70
N ALA A 40 -1.39 11.01 -2.60
CA ALA A 40 -0.68 12.26 -2.34
C ALA A 40 -1.67 13.39 -2.00
N ARG A 41 -2.72 13.58 -2.81
CA ARG A 41 -3.77 14.59 -2.58
C ARG A 41 -4.49 14.38 -1.24
N ARG A 42 -4.78 13.14 -0.86
CA ARG A 42 -5.44 12.78 0.40
C ARG A 42 -4.67 13.25 1.62
N ILE A 43 -3.32 13.12 1.60
CA ILE A 43 -2.46 13.46 2.74
C ILE A 43 -1.90 14.88 2.70
N GLU A 44 -1.99 15.58 1.58
CA GLU A 44 -1.47 16.95 1.41
C GLU A 44 -1.97 17.92 2.50
N PRO A 45 -3.26 17.93 2.90
CA PRO A 45 -3.75 18.82 3.96
C PRO A 45 -3.05 18.61 5.33
N LEU A 46 -2.43 17.47 5.55
CA LEU A 46 -1.68 17.15 6.79
C LEU A 46 -0.19 17.43 6.68
N CYS A 47 0.37 17.25 5.49
CA CYS A 47 1.81 17.32 5.26
C CYS A 47 2.24 18.67 4.67
N GLY A 48 1.32 19.37 4.02
CA GLY A 48 1.64 20.48 3.12
C GLY A 48 2.36 19.99 1.84
N ALA A 49 2.32 20.78 0.78
CA ALA A 49 2.95 20.46 -0.50
C ALA A 49 4.45 20.12 -0.35
N GLY A 50 5.12 20.76 0.61
CA GLY A 50 6.53 20.53 0.92
C GLY A 50 6.82 19.35 1.85
N GLY A 51 5.83 18.62 2.35
CA GLY A 51 6.00 17.54 3.32
C GLY A 51 5.80 16.14 2.75
N ILE A 52 5.61 15.98 1.43
CA ILE A 52 5.39 14.68 0.79
C ILE A 52 6.68 14.19 0.14
N TRP A 53 6.98 12.91 0.34
CA TRP A 53 8.10 12.16 -0.25
C TRP A 53 7.56 10.89 -0.89
N VAL A 54 8.18 10.43 -1.96
CA VAL A 54 7.81 9.16 -2.61
C VAL A 54 9.06 8.31 -2.75
N CYS A 55 8.98 7.06 -2.28
CA CYS A 55 10.01 6.05 -2.50
C CYS A 55 9.50 5.06 -3.55
N THR A 56 10.27 4.89 -4.62
CA THR A 56 9.97 4.01 -5.74
C THR A 56 11.25 3.41 -6.31
N THR A 57 11.20 2.63 -7.38
CA THR A 57 12.42 2.17 -8.05
C THR A 57 12.95 3.23 -9.04
N GLU A 58 14.26 3.22 -9.33
CA GLU A 58 14.87 4.09 -10.36
C GLU A 58 14.13 3.97 -11.71
N GLU A 59 13.67 2.75 -12.06
CA GLU A 59 12.92 2.50 -13.31
C GLU A 59 11.58 3.26 -13.34
N LEU A 60 10.89 3.35 -12.21
CA LEU A 60 9.55 3.96 -12.11
C LEU A 60 9.59 5.45 -11.72
N ALA A 61 10.71 5.96 -11.24
CA ALA A 61 10.83 7.34 -10.77
C ALA A 61 10.38 8.39 -11.81
N PRO A 62 10.70 8.27 -13.12
CA PRO A 62 10.19 9.22 -14.11
C PRO A 62 8.66 9.19 -14.26
N ALA A 63 8.04 8.00 -14.22
CA ALA A 63 6.59 7.87 -14.31
C ALA A 63 5.91 8.40 -13.05
N VAL A 64 6.46 8.14 -11.87
CA VAL A 64 6.00 8.69 -10.60
C VAL A 64 6.08 10.23 -10.59
N ALA A 65 7.17 10.80 -11.07
CA ALA A 65 7.32 12.25 -11.17
C ALA A 65 6.30 12.88 -12.13
N SER A 66 5.95 12.17 -13.21
CA SER A 66 4.92 12.62 -14.15
C SER A 66 3.51 12.63 -13.55
N GLU A 67 3.21 11.69 -12.64
CA GLU A 67 1.93 11.65 -11.92
C GLU A 67 1.81 12.72 -10.82
N LEU A 68 2.94 13.25 -10.35
CA LEU A 68 3.02 14.23 -9.27
C LEU A 68 3.83 15.47 -9.69
N PRO A 69 3.37 16.24 -10.69
CA PRO A 69 4.15 17.35 -11.27
C PRO A 69 4.44 18.47 -10.27
N GLU A 70 3.64 18.60 -9.22
CA GLU A 70 3.85 19.61 -8.15
C GLU A 70 4.93 19.17 -7.14
N LEU A 71 5.35 17.90 -7.17
CA LEU A 71 6.36 17.38 -6.25
C LEU A 71 7.76 17.68 -6.77
N ALA A 72 8.61 18.29 -5.94
CA ALA A 72 10.01 18.53 -6.31
C ALA A 72 10.72 17.20 -6.63
N ALA A 73 11.51 17.17 -7.70
CA ALA A 73 12.21 15.95 -8.15
C ALA A 73 13.10 15.33 -7.05
N SER A 74 13.69 16.15 -6.17
CA SER A 74 14.49 15.69 -5.03
C SER A 74 13.71 14.91 -3.96
N ARG A 75 12.38 14.88 -4.05
CA ARG A 75 11.49 14.16 -3.13
C ARG A 75 10.97 12.85 -3.72
N VAL A 76 11.31 12.56 -4.96
CA VAL A 76 11.10 11.25 -5.57
C VAL A 76 12.39 10.46 -5.43
N LEU A 77 12.41 9.53 -4.48
CA LEU A 77 13.56 8.71 -4.14
C LEU A 77 13.51 7.40 -4.94
N GLY A 78 14.45 7.21 -5.86
CA GLY A 78 14.55 6.03 -6.70
C GLY A 78 15.46 4.96 -6.08
N GLU A 79 14.90 3.83 -5.62
CA GLU A 79 15.68 2.66 -5.20
C GLU A 79 16.37 2.02 -6.42
N PRO A 80 17.64 1.63 -6.35
CA PRO A 80 18.31 0.94 -7.45
C PRO A 80 17.65 -0.41 -7.80
N THR A 81 17.13 -1.09 -6.78
CA THR A 81 16.38 -2.36 -6.89
C THR A 81 15.43 -2.51 -5.72
N GLY A 82 14.30 -3.18 -5.89
CA GLY A 82 13.39 -3.43 -4.78
C GLY A 82 13.96 -4.39 -3.75
N ARG A 83 14.00 -4.00 -2.49
CA ARG A 83 14.47 -4.79 -1.33
C ARG A 83 13.44 -4.92 -0.23
N ASN A 84 12.14 -4.81 -0.57
CA ASN A 84 11.04 -4.83 0.38
C ASN A 84 10.95 -3.53 1.23
N THR A 85 10.00 -3.46 2.16
CA THR A 85 9.60 -2.20 2.79
C THR A 85 10.55 -1.69 3.86
N ALA A 86 11.24 -2.55 4.64
CA ALA A 86 12.15 -2.05 5.66
C ALA A 86 13.38 -1.32 5.08
N PRO A 87 14.11 -1.87 4.09
CA PRO A 87 15.19 -1.12 3.43
C PRO A 87 14.71 0.15 2.75
N ALA A 88 13.57 0.12 2.05
CA ALA A 88 13.01 1.27 1.37
C ALA A 88 12.71 2.42 2.34
N ILE A 89 12.02 2.13 3.46
CA ILE A 89 11.68 3.12 4.48
C ILE A 89 12.96 3.65 5.15
N GLY A 90 13.86 2.77 5.58
CA GLY A 90 15.09 3.17 6.26
C GLY A 90 15.98 4.05 5.37
N TRP A 91 16.12 3.69 4.09
CA TRP A 91 16.86 4.48 3.12
C TRP A 91 16.21 5.83 2.84
N ALA A 92 14.88 5.84 2.64
CA ALA A 92 14.14 7.08 2.42
C ALA A 92 14.26 8.02 3.61
N VAL A 93 14.04 7.53 4.84
CA VAL A 93 14.17 8.33 6.06
C VAL A 93 15.59 8.86 6.21
N ARG A 94 16.61 8.05 5.93
CA ARG A 94 18.01 8.49 6.01
C ARG A 94 18.38 9.55 4.97
N SER A 95 17.74 9.52 3.81
CA SER A 95 17.92 10.51 2.74
C SER A 95 17.21 11.83 3.00
N MET A 96 16.30 11.89 3.97
CA MET A 96 15.60 13.13 4.35
C MET A 96 16.51 14.08 5.16
N PRO A 97 16.30 15.40 5.08
CA PRO A 97 16.96 16.37 5.94
C PRO A 97 16.75 16.07 7.45
N GLU A 98 17.68 16.49 8.27
CA GLU A 98 17.66 16.24 9.73
C GLU A 98 16.39 16.78 10.40
N GLU A 99 15.95 17.96 9.99
CA GLU A 99 14.73 18.60 10.50
C GLU A 99 13.48 17.76 10.20
N VAL A 100 13.47 17.05 9.08
CA VAL A 100 12.38 16.13 8.70
C VAL A 100 12.45 14.87 9.53
N ARG A 101 13.64 14.29 9.72
CA ARG A 101 13.88 13.09 10.51
C ARG A 101 13.52 13.27 11.98
N GLY A 102 13.80 14.43 12.57
CA GLY A 102 13.43 14.76 13.95
C GLY A 102 11.91 14.92 14.16
N GLY A 103 11.14 14.98 13.08
CA GLY A 103 9.68 15.10 13.11
C GLY A 103 8.94 13.78 12.91
N VAL A 104 7.60 13.87 12.96
CA VAL A 104 6.73 12.72 12.66
C VAL A 104 6.71 12.48 11.16
N ILE A 105 6.99 11.23 10.78
CA ILE A 105 6.87 10.70 9.41
C ILE A 105 5.75 9.66 9.42
N ALA A 106 4.82 9.79 8.48
CA ALA A 106 3.78 8.80 8.22
C ALA A 106 4.08 8.10 6.89
N VAL A 107 4.17 6.77 6.91
CA VAL A 107 4.42 5.92 5.74
C VAL A 107 3.11 5.40 5.21
N PHE A 108 2.91 5.50 3.89
CA PHE A 108 1.69 5.10 3.19
C PHE A 108 2.00 4.18 2.02
N PRO A 109 1.25 3.08 1.84
CA PRO A 109 1.15 2.45 0.53
C PRO A 109 0.55 3.42 -0.50
N SER A 110 1.05 3.37 -1.73
CA SER A 110 0.62 4.27 -2.82
C SER A 110 -0.69 3.88 -3.48
N ASP A 111 -1.26 2.74 -3.13
CA ASP A 111 -2.27 2.04 -3.93
C ASP A 111 -3.53 1.64 -3.14
N HIS A 112 -3.71 2.23 -1.95
CA HIS A 112 -4.89 2.04 -1.13
C HIS A 112 -5.98 3.08 -1.43
N TRP A 113 -7.21 2.65 -1.31
CA TRP A 113 -8.39 3.52 -1.41
C TRP A 113 -9.00 3.80 -0.03
N VAL A 114 -9.63 4.95 0.09
CA VAL A 114 -10.33 5.42 1.30
C VAL A 114 -11.56 6.18 0.87
N ALA A 115 -12.72 5.81 1.39
CA ALA A 115 -13.99 6.45 1.07
C ALA A 115 -14.16 7.79 1.76
N ASP A 116 -13.87 7.86 3.06
CA ASP A 116 -13.95 9.08 3.87
C ASP A 116 -12.54 9.59 4.21
N GLU A 117 -12.07 10.51 3.36
CA GLU A 117 -10.73 11.09 3.51
C GLU A 117 -10.60 11.96 4.76
N GLU A 118 -11.69 12.60 5.25
CA GLU A 118 -11.57 13.44 6.46
C GLU A 118 -11.51 12.57 7.72
N ALA A 119 -12.33 11.53 7.83
CA ALA A 119 -12.20 10.54 8.90
C ALA A 119 -10.80 9.92 8.91
N PHE A 120 -10.25 9.61 7.73
CA PHE A 120 -8.88 9.11 7.59
C PHE A 120 -7.83 10.12 8.08
N ARG A 121 -7.95 11.38 7.69
CA ARG A 121 -7.04 12.44 8.15
C ARG A 121 -7.09 12.63 9.68
N GLU A 122 -8.27 12.48 10.28
CA GLU A 122 -8.42 12.58 11.73
C GLU A 122 -7.69 11.43 12.45
N VAL A 123 -7.79 10.18 11.93
CA VAL A 123 -7.02 9.03 12.40
C VAL A 123 -5.52 9.33 12.39
N LEU A 124 -5.02 9.91 11.31
CA LEU A 124 -3.60 10.26 11.17
C LEU A 124 -3.18 11.38 12.13
N ARG A 125 -4.02 12.40 12.38
CA ARG A 125 -3.73 13.46 13.36
C ARG A 125 -3.55 12.88 14.77
N ARG A 126 -4.42 11.96 15.18
CA ARG A 126 -4.36 11.27 16.48
C ARG A 126 -3.10 10.42 16.61
N GLY A 127 -2.79 9.62 15.58
CA GLY A 127 -1.56 8.82 15.57
C GLY A 127 -0.30 9.71 15.63
N ALA A 128 -0.29 10.81 14.88
CA ALA A 128 0.82 11.75 14.89
C ALA A 128 0.99 12.49 16.24
N ALA A 129 -0.09 12.77 16.95
CA ALA A 129 -0.05 13.34 18.28
C ALA A 129 0.59 12.37 19.27
N ALA A 130 0.14 11.11 19.31
CA ALA A 130 0.67 10.08 20.19
C ALA A 130 2.18 9.84 20.01
N VAL A 131 2.64 9.77 18.75
CA VAL A 131 4.07 9.64 18.44
C VAL A 131 4.86 10.88 18.87
N ARG A 132 4.32 12.08 18.65
CA ARG A 132 4.98 13.34 19.02
C ARG A 132 5.14 13.49 20.52
N GLU A 133 4.16 13.03 21.29
CA GLU A 133 4.13 13.07 22.76
C GLU A 133 4.96 11.94 23.37
N GLY A 134 5.45 10.99 22.56
CA GLY A 134 6.23 9.84 23.03
C GLY A 134 5.39 8.78 23.76
N ALA A 135 4.08 8.74 23.53
CA ALA A 135 3.21 7.74 24.11
C ALA A 135 3.51 6.32 23.59
N CYS A 136 4.02 6.22 22.37
CA CYS A 136 4.53 5.00 21.75
C CYS A 136 5.58 5.33 20.67
N ASP A 137 6.45 4.37 20.36
CA ASP A 137 7.52 4.53 19.36
C ASP A 137 6.96 4.54 17.95
N VAL A 138 5.95 3.70 17.71
CA VAL A 138 5.27 3.56 16.42
C VAL A 138 3.77 3.52 16.64
N VAL A 139 3.02 4.19 15.78
CA VAL A 139 1.57 4.03 15.65
C VAL A 139 1.26 3.41 14.31
N THR A 140 0.34 2.45 14.28
CA THR A 140 -0.24 1.91 13.05
C THR A 140 -1.73 2.14 12.98
N VAL A 141 -2.29 2.02 11.77
CA VAL A 141 -3.74 2.16 11.52
C VAL A 141 -4.35 0.77 11.45
N GLY A 142 -5.32 0.50 12.31
CA GLY A 142 -6.09 -0.73 12.36
C GLY A 142 -7.46 -0.57 11.70
N VAL A 143 -7.92 -1.57 10.98
CA VAL A 143 -9.26 -1.61 10.34
C VAL A 143 -10.01 -2.85 10.81
N ALA A 144 -11.29 -2.69 11.17
CA ALA A 144 -12.12 -3.81 11.62
C ALA A 144 -12.26 -4.88 10.52
N PRO A 145 -12.02 -6.19 10.82
CA PRO A 145 -12.11 -7.25 9.82
C PRO A 145 -13.55 -7.48 9.35
N ALA A 146 -13.86 -7.15 8.11
CA ALA A 146 -15.18 -7.41 7.51
C ALA A 146 -15.33 -8.89 7.11
N TRP A 147 -14.25 -9.57 6.70
CA TRP A 147 -14.21 -11.00 6.33
C TRP A 147 -12.96 -11.68 6.91
N VAL A 148 -12.81 -12.98 6.68
CA VAL A 148 -11.59 -13.72 7.02
C VAL A 148 -10.56 -13.47 5.92
N GLU A 149 -9.48 -12.77 6.24
CA GLU A 149 -8.41 -12.43 5.29
C GLU A 149 -7.08 -13.02 5.77
N THR A 150 -6.38 -13.73 4.92
CA THR A 150 -5.07 -14.34 5.22
C THR A 150 -3.91 -13.59 4.57
N GLY A 151 -4.20 -12.61 3.74
CA GLY A 151 -3.21 -11.78 3.04
C GLY A 151 -2.75 -10.56 3.84
N TYR A 152 -3.40 -10.26 4.98
CA TYR A 152 -3.10 -9.10 5.82
C TYR A 152 -2.44 -9.48 7.15
N GLY A 153 -1.75 -8.51 7.74
CA GLY A 153 -1.37 -8.54 9.14
C GLY A 153 -2.55 -8.24 10.05
N TYR A 154 -2.50 -8.77 11.27
CA TYR A 154 -3.49 -8.54 12.32
C TYR A 154 -2.85 -7.93 13.55
N LEU A 155 -3.55 -6.96 14.14
CA LEU A 155 -3.18 -6.25 15.35
C LEU A 155 -4.10 -6.71 16.48
N GLU A 156 -3.58 -7.36 17.51
CA GLU A 156 -4.34 -7.67 18.73
C GLU A 156 -4.27 -6.49 19.67
N LEU A 157 -5.40 -5.90 20.04
CA LEU A 157 -5.48 -4.82 21.01
C LEU A 157 -5.66 -5.35 22.43
N ALA A 158 -5.05 -4.67 23.40
CA ALA A 158 -5.14 -5.03 24.83
C ALA A 158 -6.59 -4.99 25.34
N LYS A 159 -7.39 -4.06 24.81
CA LYS A 159 -8.80 -3.84 25.15
C LYS A 159 -9.58 -3.39 23.90
N PRO A 160 -10.92 -3.45 23.91
CA PRO A 160 -11.72 -2.85 22.86
C PRO A 160 -11.33 -1.39 22.63
N PRO A 161 -11.26 -0.92 21.37
CA PRO A 161 -10.86 0.45 21.08
C PRO A 161 -11.86 1.46 21.64
N VAL A 162 -11.33 2.55 22.16
CA VAL A 162 -12.14 3.71 22.55
C VAL A 162 -12.18 4.67 21.37
N GLU A 163 -13.33 5.26 21.12
CA GLU A 163 -13.48 6.26 20.06
C GLU A 163 -12.45 7.38 20.25
N GLY A 164 -11.66 7.62 19.22
CA GLY A 164 -10.61 8.63 19.24
C GLY A 164 -9.33 8.23 20.00
N GLY A 165 -9.26 7.05 20.58
CA GLY A 165 -8.10 6.57 21.33
C GLY A 165 -6.97 6.05 20.45
N VAL A 166 -5.77 5.96 21.05
CA VAL A 166 -4.65 5.17 20.53
C VAL A 166 -4.47 4.00 21.51
N GLU A 167 -4.74 2.79 21.03
CA GLU A 167 -4.73 1.61 21.88
C GLU A 167 -3.42 0.85 21.78
N PRO A 168 -2.88 0.33 22.88
CA PRO A 168 -1.68 -0.51 22.83
C PRO A 168 -1.93 -1.79 22.04
N VAL A 169 -1.01 -2.13 21.14
CA VAL A 169 -0.96 -3.40 20.43
C VAL A 169 -0.23 -4.42 21.30
N VAL A 170 -0.91 -5.51 21.61
CA VAL A 170 -0.34 -6.64 22.39
C VAL A 170 0.48 -7.55 21.51
N ARG A 171 -0.01 -7.78 20.29
CA ARG A 171 0.63 -8.66 19.30
C ARG A 171 0.34 -8.19 17.88
N PHE A 172 1.35 -8.24 17.07
CA PHE A 172 1.26 -8.16 15.62
C PHE A 172 1.46 -9.56 15.03
N THR A 173 0.62 -9.97 14.08
CA THR A 173 0.73 -11.28 13.42
C THR A 173 0.53 -11.09 11.92
N GLU A 174 1.58 -11.28 11.14
CA GLU A 174 1.54 -11.12 9.69
C GLU A 174 1.04 -12.41 9.01
N LYS A 175 0.06 -12.27 8.14
CA LYS A 175 -0.50 -13.34 7.27
C LYS A 175 -0.78 -14.65 8.00
N PRO A 176 -1.71 -14.68 8.96
CA PRO A 176 -2.06 -15.89 9.68
C PRO A 176 -2.67 -16.96 8.76
N ASP A 177 -2.66 -18.21 9.22
CA ASP A 177 -3.42 -19.27 8.55
C ASP A 177 -4.94 -19.02 8.64
N PRO A 178 -5.77 -19.71 7.79
CA PRO A 178 -7.21 -19.45 7.73
C PRO A 178 -7.96 -19.68 9.05
N GLU A 179 -7.55 -20.68 9.83
CA GLU A 179 -8.18 -20.98 11.12
C GLU A 179 -7.89 -19.89 12.14
N THR A 180 -6.64 -19.44 12.20
CA THR A 180 -6.20 -18.33 13.04
C THR A 180 -6.88 -17.02 12.63
N ALA A 181 -6.96 -16.70 11.34
CA ALA A 181 -7.66 -15.51 10.84
C ALA A 181 -9.16 -15.53 11.21
N ALA A 182 -9.82 -16.68 11.13
CA ALA A 182 -11.23 -16.83 11.55
C ALA A 182 -11.40 -16.56 13.04
N ARG A 183 -10.51 -17.11 13.88
CA ARG A 183 -10.52 -16.84 15.33
C ARG A 183 -10.28 -15.36 15.64
N PHE A 184 -9.35 -14.73 14.92
CA PHE A 184 -9.05 -13.30 15.09
C PHE A 184 -10.27 -12.44 14.79
N LYS A 185 -10.93 -12.68 13.64
CA LYS A 185 -12.17 -11.97 13.30
C LYS A 185 -13.26 -12.16 14.37
N ALA A 186 -13.47 -13.38 14.85
CA ALA A 186 -14.50 -13.69 15.85
C ALA A 186 -14.23 -13.06 17.23
N SER A 187 -12.99 -12.73 17.55
CA SER A 187 -12.58 -12.21 18.87
C SER A 187 -13.05 -10.78 19.14
N GLY A 188 -13.32 -9.97 18.12
CA GLY A 188 -13.62 -8.54 18.24
C GLY A 188 -12.47 -7.65 18.74
N ARG A 189 -11.27 -8.22 18.96
CA ARG A 189 -10.08 -7.50 19.44
C ARG A 189 -8.95 -7.43 18.44
N HIS A 190 -9.10 -8.08 17.29
CA HIS A 190 -8.11 -8.09 16.24
C HIS A 190 -8.55 -7.21 15.08
N PHE A 191 -7.64 -6.40 14.59
CA PHE A 191 -7.86 -5.45 13.50
C PHE A 191 -6.86 -5.74 12.39
N TRP A 192 -7.25 -5.54 11.13
CA TRP A 192 -6.30 -5.61 10.03
C TRP A 192 -5.30 -4.48 10.12
N ASN A 193 -4.03 -4.77 9.89
CA ASN A 193 -3.00 -3.76 9.70
C ASN A 193 -3.16 -3.12 8.32
N ALA A 194 -3.46 -1.83 8.26
CA ALA A 194 -3.57 -1.09 7.01
C ALA A 194 -2.22 -0.82 6.33
N GLY A 195 -1.09 -1.26 6.92
CA GLY A 195 0.25 -0.99 6.38
C GLY A 195 0.64 0.49 6.40
N ILE A 196 -0.01 1.27 7.25
CA ILE A 196 0.27 2.69 7.47
C ILE A 196 0.94 2.84 8.84
N PHE A 197 2.12 3.43 8.86
CA PHE A 197 2.93 3.54 10.08
C PHE A 197 3.34 4.99 10.32
N LEU A 198 3.21 5.45 11.55
CA LEU A 198 3.64 6.77 12.00
C LEU A 198 4.73 6.60 13.06
N PHE A 199 5.82 7.31 12.92
CA PHE A 199 6.96 7.30 13.84
C PHE A 199 7.74 8.61 13.71
N ARG A 200 8.65 8.87 14.65
CA ARG A 200 9.71 9.84 14.43
C ARG A 200 10.83 9.18 13.64
N GLY A 201 11.41 9.89 12.67
CA GLY A 201 12.44 9.31 11.81
C GLY A 201 13.72 8.92 12.57
N ASP A 202 14.11 9.71 13.59
CA ASP A 202 15.22 9.39 14.48
C ASP A 202 14.95 8.12 15.33
N VAL A 203 13.75 8.00 15.89
CA VAL A 203 13.33 6.81 16.66
C VAL A 203 13.31 5.56 15.76
N LEU A 204 12.83 5.67 14.52
CA LEU A 204 12.86 4.52 13.59
C LEU A 204 14.29 4.03 13.33
N LEU A 205 15.24 4.94 13.10
CA LEU A 205 16.63 4.56 12.87
C LEU A 205 17.26 3.89 14.09
N ASP A 206 16.92 4.34 15.30
CA ASP A 206 17.34 3.70 16.56
C ASP A 206 16.71 2.30 16.71
N LEU A 207 15.43 2.14 16.33
CA LEU A 207 14.75 0.84 16.31
C LEU A 207 15.43 -0.12 15.32
N TYR A 208 15.83 0.36 14.14
CA TYR A 208 16.60 -0.44 13.19
C TYR A 208 17.94 -0.87 13.79
N GLY A 209 18.66 0.01 14.47
CA GLY A 209 19.91 -0.34 15.16
C GLY A 209 19.73 -1.47 16.17
N ARG A 210 18.60 -1.50 16.86
CA ARG A 210 18.30 -2.52 17.89
C ARG A 210 17.77 -3.84 17.32
N HIS A 211 16.90 -3.80 16.31
CA HIS A 211 16.14 -4.96 15.83
C HIS A 211 16.57 -5.47 14.45
N LEU A 212 17.26 -4.64 13.66
CA LEU A 212 17.75 -4.92 12.31
C LEU A 212 19.21 -4.40 12.16
N PRO A 213 20.16 -4.84 13.01
CA PRO A 213 21.48 -4.23 13.07
C PRO A 213 22.26 -4.32 11.76
N GLU A 214 22.13 -5.41 11.00
CA GLU A 214 22.78 -5.57 9.70
C GLU A 214 22.22 -4.61 8.65
N LEU A 215 20.90 -4.42 8.63
CA LEU A 215 20.25 -3.43 7.77
C LEU A 215 20.67 -2.01 8.16
N ALA A 216 20.68 -1.68 9.44
CA ALA A 216 21.11 -0.37 9.94
C ALA A 216 22.55 -0.06 9.51
N ALA A 217 23.49 -0.99 9.71
CA ALA A 217 24.87 -0.85 9.28
C ALA A 217 25.00 -0.74 7.75
N GLY A 218 24.19 -1.48 7.00
CA GLY A 218 24.12 -1.37 5.53
C GLY A 218 23.67 0.00 5.06
N LEU A 219 22.62 0.55 5.69
CA LEU A 219 22.11 1.90 5.40
C LEU A 219 23.13 3.00 5.77
N GLU A 220 23.93 2.80 6.82
CA GLU A 220 25.02 3.72 7.17
C GLU A 220 26.14 3.71 6.12
N ARG A 221 26.58 2.53 5.69
CA ARG A 221 27.56 2.42 4.60
C ARG A 221 27.05 3.08 3.31
N LEU A 222 25.78 2.89 2.99
CA LEU A 222 25.14 3.50 1.84
C LEU A 222 25.09 5.03 1.92
N ALA A 223 24.82 5.57 3.12
CA ALA A 223 24.77 7.02 3.35
C ALA A 223 26.17 7.68 3.32
N ALA A 224 27.21 6.93 3.66
CA ALA A 224 28.61 7.39 3.60
C ALA A 224 29.20 7.36 2.18
N GLU A 225 28.52 6.78 1.21
CA GLU A 225 29.00 6.67 -0.17
C GLU A 225 28.65 7.93 -0.97
N ASP A 226 29.66 8.78 -1.18
CA ASP A 226 29.57 10.02 -1.92
C ASP A 226 30.14 9.85 -3.34
N GLY A 227 29.29 9.66 -4.34
CA GLY A 227 29.63 9.92 -5.73
C GLY A 227 29.75 8.73 -6.69
N ASP A 228 29.92 7.48 -6.26
CA ASP A 228 29.95 6.33 -7.17
C ASP A 228 28.57 5.65 -7.22
N GLY A 229 27.83 5.91 -8.32
CA GLY A 229 26.50 5.37 -8.53
C GLY A 229 26.46 3.85 -8.61
N ASP A 230 27.47 3.20 -9.18
CA ASP A 230 27.52 1.74 -9.29
C ASP A 230 27.80 1.11 -7.93
N ARG A 231 28.67 1.72 -7.13
CA ARG A 231 28.92 1.29 -5.76
C ARG A 231 27.71 1.47 -4.86
N ARG A 232 26.98 2.57 -4.98
CA ARG A 232 25.70 2.76 -4.28
C ARG A 232 24.67 1.69 -4.65
N ARG A 233 24.55 1.34 -5.95
CA ARG A 233 23.67 0.27 -6.42
C ARG A 233 24.08 -1.08 -5.82
N ALA A 234 25.37 -1.40 -5.79
CA ALA A 234 25.88 -2.63 -5.20
C ALA A 234 25.56 -2.68 -3.69
N LEU A 235 25.87 -1.61 -2.93
CA LEU A 235 25.59 -1.55 -1.50
C LEU A 235 24.08 -1.68 -1.21
N TYR A 236 23.21 -1.05 -2.01
CA TYR A 236 21.76 -1.19 -1.86
C TYR A 236 21.29 -2.61 -2.17
N ALA A 237 21.87 -3.25 -3.20
CA ALA A 237 21.54 -4.61 -3.58
C ALA A 237 21.95 -5.64 -2.53
N ASP A 238 22.93 -5.34 -1.69
CA ASP A 238 23.38 -6.19 -0.58
C ASP A 238 22.52 -6.05 0.70
N LEU A 239 21.63 -5.06 0.78
CA LEU A 239 20.74 -4.93 1.93
C LEU A 239 19.84 -6.15 2.07
N GLU A 240 19.57 -6.58 3.31
CA GLU A 240 18.62 -7.65 3.60
C GLU A 240 17.23 -7.30 3.07
N SER A 241 16.62 -8.20 2.29
CA SER A 241 15.27 -8.01 1.76
C SER A 241 14.22 -8.48 2.76
N VAL A 242 13.75 -7.57 3.60
CA VAL A 242 12.77 -7.85 4.66
C VAL A 242 11.67 -6.78 4.69
N SER A 243 10.41 -7.19 4.95
CA SER A 243 9.33 -6.22 5.18
C SER A 243 9.48 -5.60 6.57
N ILE A 244 8.98 -4.36 6.71
CA ILE A 244 8.96 -3.69 8.02
C ILE A 244 8.08 -4.46 9.02
N ASP A 245 7.03 -5.13 8.52
CA ASP A 245 6.11 -5.93 9.33
C ASP A 245 6.86 -7.07 10.04
N TYR A 246 7.53 -7.95 9.30
CA TYR A 246 8.33 -9.06 9.84
C TYR A 246 9.62 -8.59 10.51
N GLY A 247 10.30 -7.63 9.90
CA GLY A 247 11.61 -7.19 10.38
C GLY A 247 11.56 -6.41 11.66
N LEU A 248 10.53 -5.60 11.84
CA LEU A 248 10.43 -4.66 12.96
C LEU A 248 9.12 -4.82 13.74
N MET A 249 7.94 -4.69 13.11
CA MET A 249 6.67 -4.56 13.83
C MET A 249 6.38 -5.75 14.74
N GLU A 250 6.65 -6.97 14.31
CA GLU A 250 6.47 -8.18 15.14
C GLU A 250 7.39 -8.23 16.37
N LYS A 251 8.46 -7.44 16.40
CA LYS A 251 9.47 -7.42 17.49
C LYS A 251 9.26 -6.29 18.49
N LEU A 252 8.42 -5.31 18.15
CA LEU A 252 8.22 -4.15 19.01
C LEU A 252 7.21 -4.42 20.12
N SER A 253 7.48 -3.84 21.28
CA SER A 253 6.57 -3.83 22.44
C SER A 253 5.86 -2.48 22.65
N SER A 254 6.28 -1.44 21.94
CA SER A 254 5.74 -0.07 22.06
C SER A 254 5.08 0.34 20.74
N ILE A 255 3.97 -0.33 20.40
CA ILE A 255 3.14 -0.01 19.23
C ILE A 255 1.78 0.46 19.70
N GLY A 256 1.33 1.60 19.19
CA GLY A 256 -0.03 2.09 19.32
C GLY A 256 -0.84 1.78 18.05
N CYS A 257 -2.13 1.56 18.19
CA CYS A 257 -3.08 1.42 17.08
C CYS A 257 -4.16 2.49 17.18
N VAL A 258 -4.39 3.23 16.10
CA VAL A 258 -5.62 4.01 15.91
C VAL A 258 -6.53 3.22 15.00
N VAL A 259 -7.76 2.94 15.47
CA VAL A 259 -8.74 2.22 14.67
C VAL A 259 -9.42 3.21 13.72
N ALA A 260 -9.42 2.86 12.43
CA ALA A 260 -10.04 3.62 11.36
C ALA A 260 -11.37 2.99 10.93
N ASP A 261 -12.40 3.82 10.84
CA ASP A 261 -13.66 3.53 10.14
C ASP A 261 -13.85 4.62 9.06
N CYS A 262 -13.18 4.43 7.94
CA CYS A 262 -13.12 5.40 6.85
C CYS A 262 -13.33 4.76 5.47
N GLY A 263 -13.88 3.54 5.43
CA GLY A 263 -14.05 2.79 4.19
C GLY A 263 -12.72 2.48 3.50
N TRP A 264 -11.69 2.10 4.29
CA TRP A 264 -10.40 1.70 3.76
C TRP A 264 -10.47 0.36 3.00
N ASN A 265 -9.75 0.29 1.87
CA ASN A 265 -9.60 -0.91 1.05
C ASN A 265 -8.20 -0.92 0.41
N ASP A 266 -7.50 -2.05 0.46
CA ASP A 266 -6.16 -2.19 -0.14
C ASP A 266 -6.20 -2.31 -1.66
N LEU A 267 -7.40 -2.44 -2.26
CA LEU A 267 -7.60 -2.73 -3.67
C LEU A 267 -6.69 -3.90 -4.13
N GLY A 268 -6.69 -5.01 -3.39
CA GLY A 268 -5.78 -6.12 -3.62
C GLY A 268 -6.11 -6.98 -4.85
N SER A 269 -7.31 -6.86 -5.42
CA SER A 269 -7.79 -7.64 -6.57
C SER A 269 -8.96 -6.96 -7.28
N TRP A 270 -9.38 -7.52 -8.41
CA TRP A 270 -10.60 -7.11 -9.12
C TRP A 270 -11.86 -7.25 -8.26
N ALA A 271 -11.90 -8.19 -7.32
CA ALA A 271 -13.02 -8.33 -6.38
C ALA A 271 -13.07 -7.15 -5.41
N SER A 272 -11.94 -6.78 -4.80
CA SER A 272 -11.90 -5.63 -3.87
C SER A 272 -12.10 -4.28 -4.58
N LEU A 273 -11.69 -4.15 -5.86
CA LEU A 273 -12.07 -2.99 -6.66
C LEU A 273 -13.60 -2.91 -6.84
N ALA A 274 -14.26 -4.04 -7.11
CA ALA A 274 -15.71 -4.07 -7.23
C ALA A 274 -16.41 -3.59 -5.95
N GLU A 275 -15.88 -3.91 -4.76
CA GLU A 275 -16.42 -3.43 -3.48
C GLU A 275 -16.31 -1.91 -3.30
N ALA A 276 -15.28 -1.29 -3.90
CA ALA A 276 -15.07 0.15 -3.85
C ALA A 276 -15.94 0.95 -4.85
N LEU A 277 -16.57 0.27 -5.83
CA LEU A 277 -17.39 0.88 -6.85
C LEU A 277 -18.89 0.81 -6.50
N ALA A 278 -19.65 1.83 -6.86
CA ALA A 278 -21.10 1.80 -6.76
C ALA A 278 -21.70 0.75 -7.71
N ALA A 279 -22.67 -0.01 -7.22
CA ALA A 279 -23.43 -0.97 -8.00
C ALA A 279 -24.63 -0.30 -8.68
N ASP A 280 -25.00 -0.78 -9.87
CA ASP A 280 -26.29 -0.47 -10.48
C ASP A 280 -27.45 -1.29 -9.85
N GLY A 281 -28.68 -1.16 -10.42
CA GLY A 281 -29.86 -1.86 -9.92
C GLY A 281 -29.81 -3.39 -10.00
N ASP A 282 -28.94 -3.95 -10.84
CA ASP A 282 -28.69 -5.38 -11.01
C ASP A 282 -27.40 -5.85 -10.31
N GLY A 283 -26.78 -4.99 -9.51
CA GLY A 283 -25.56 -5.29 -8.77
C GLY A 283 -24.27 -5.22 -9.62
N ASN A 284 -24.35 -4.85 -10.90
CA ASN A 284 -23.13 -4.70 -11.71
C ASN A 284 -22.38 -3.42 -11.34
N ARG A 285 -21.08 -3.49 -11.46
CA ARG A 285 -20.16 -2.36 -11.28
C ARG A 285 -19.40 -2.13 -12.56
N THR A 286 -19.39 -0.91 -13.01
CA THR A 286 -18.90 -0.59 -14.36
C THR A 286 -17.87 0.52 -14.35
N VAL A 287 -16.84 0.38 -15.19
CA VAL A 287 -15.83 1.40 -15.45
C VAL A 287 -15.59 1.47 -16.95
N GLY A 288 -15.62 2.67 -17.51
CA GLY A 288 -15.47 2.90 -18.95
C GLY A 288 -16.73 2.60 -19.74
N ASP A 289 -16.59 2.30 -21.04
CA ASP A 289 -17.71 2.04 -21.93
C ASP A 289 -18.20 0.59 -21.80
N THR A 290 -19.37 0.40 -21.19
CA THR A 290 -19.91 -0.92 -20.85
C THR A 290 -21.40 -1.02 -21.17
N VAL A 291 -21.85 -2.21 -21.59
CA VAL A 291 -23.27 -2.55 -21.82
C VAL A 291 -23.58 -3.87 -21.14
N ALA A 292 -24.59 -3.89 -20.28
CA ALA A 292 -25.06 -5.10 -19.60
C ALA A 292 -26.53 -5.37 -19.95
N VAL A 293 -26.86 -6.61 -20.32
CA VAL A 293 -28.24 -7.08 -20.61
C VAL A 293 -28.44 -8.41 -19.90
N ASP A 294 -29.47 -8.52 -19.07
CA ASP A 294 -29.74 -9.73 -18.28
C ASP A 294 -28.50 -10.24 -17.51
N ALA A 295 -27.65 -9.30 -17.06
CA ALA A 295 -26.37 -9.59 -16.41
C ALA A 295 -26.38 -9.04 -14.97
N ARG A 296 -25.86 -9.80 -13.99
CA ARG A 296 -25.95 -9.48 -12.58
C ARG A 296 -24.62 -9.64 -11.86
N ASP A 297 -24.41 -8.79 -10.83
CA ASP A 297 -23.27 -8.90 -9.91
C ASP A 297 -21.88 -8.97 -10.59
N ASN A 298 -21.73 -8.39 -11.78
CA ASN A 298 -20.47 -8.38 -12.53
C ASN A 298 -19.65 -7.12 -12.24
N LEU A 299 -18.34 -7.23 -12.44
CA LEU A 299 -17.45 -6.10 -12.67
C LEU A 299 -17.12 -6.04 -14.16
N LEU A 300 -17.56 -4.99 -14.84
CA LEU A 300 -17.25 -4.73 -16.25
C LEU A 300 -16.30 -3.53 -16.34
N PHE A 301 -15.07 -3.78 -16.75
CA PHE A 301 -14.03 -2.75 -16.82
C PHE A 301 -13.49 -2.63 -18.24
N ALA A 302 -13.62 -1.47 -18.84
CA ALA A 302 -13.10 -1.15 -20.16
C ALA A 302 -12.07 0.00 -20.06
N ASP A 303 -10.76 -0.32 -20.09
CA ASP A 303 -9.70 0.70 -20.23
C ASP A 303 -9.74 1.33 -21.63
N SER A 304 -10.21 0.57 -22.64
CA SER A 304 -10.42 1.03 -24.02
C SER A 304 -11.50 0.22 -24.73
N GLY A 305 -12.24 0.84 -25.67
CA GLY A 305 -13.34 0.21 -26.39
C GLY A 305 -14.49 -0.18 -25.45
N THR A 306 -15.40 -1.04 -25.92
CA THR A 306 -16.62 -1.41 -25.19
C THR A 306 -16.52 -2.83 -24.63
N VAL A 307 -17.02 -3.03 -23.40
CA VAL A 307 -17.30 -4.36 -22.82
C VAL A 307 -18.80 -4.56 -22.81
N ALA A 308 -19.30 -5.56 -23.52
CA ALA A 308 -20.70 -5.94 -23.53
C ALA A 308 -20.88 -7.31 -22.87
N ALA A 309 -21.86 -7.44 -21.99
CA ALA A 309 -22.17 -8.66 -21.26
C ALA A 309 -23.66 -8.96 -21.35
N ILE A 310 -24.01 -10.22 -21.63
CA ILE A 310 -25.40 -10.66 -21.68
C ILE A 310 -25.57 -12.03 -21.00
N GLY A 311 -26.56 -12.15 -20.10
CA GLY A 311 -26.94 -13.41 -19.48
C GLY A 311 -25.85 -14.01 -18.58
N VAL A 312 -24.97 -13.18 -17.98
CA VAL A 312 -23.85 -13.63 -17.13
C VAL A 312 -23.96 -13.05 -15.72
N GLU A 313 -23.38 -13.75 -14.75
CA GLU A 313 -23.43 -13.38 -13.33
C GLU A 313 -22.09 -13.63 -12.64
N GLY A 314 -21.72 -12.76 -11.69
CA GLY A 314 -20.60 -12.94 -10.78
C GLY A 314 -19.22 -12.91 -11.43
N LEU A 315 -19.07 -12.31 -12.61
CA LEU A 315 -17.80 -12.23 -13.35
C LEU A 315 -17.09 -10.89 -13.15
N ALA A 316 -15.77 -10.92 -13.23
CA ALA A 316 -14.96 -9.75 -13.59
C ALA A 316 -14.53 -9.91 -15.05
N VAL A 317 -14.97 -8.97 -15.89
CA VAL A 317 -14.62 -8.86 -17.31
C VAL A 317 -13.83 -7.57 -17.48
N VAL A 318 -12.56 -7.70 -17.86
CA VAL A 318 -11.63 -6.57 -17.95
C VAL A 318 -11.02 -6.53 -19.33
N ARG A 319 -11.15 -5.40 -20.02
CA ARG A 319 -10.60 -5.20 -21.36
C ARG A 319 -9.58 -4.07 -21.36
N THR A 320 -8.45 -4.35 -22.01
CA THR A 320 -7.45 -3.35 -22.44
C THR A 320 -7.33 -3.37 -23.97
N GLY A 321 -6.48 -2.53 -24.54
CA GLY A 321 -6.26 -2.51 -25.99
C GLY A 321 -5.73 -3.83 -26.57
N ASP A 322 -5.01 -4.63 -25.77
CA ASP A 322 -4.26 -5.81 -26.19
C ASP A 322 -4.68 -7.12 -25.49
N ALA A 323 -5.55 -7.05 -24.48
CA ALA A 323 -5.94 -8.23 -23.72
C ALA A 323 -7.37 -8.13 -23.15
N VAL A 324 -7.97 -9.29 -22.93
CA VAL A 324 -9.24 -9.44 -22.19
C VAL A 324 -9.04 -10.49 -21.11
N LEU A 325 -9.46 -10.16 -19.88
CA LEU A 325 -9.58 -11.08 -18.76
C LEU A 325 -11.06 -11.37 -18.50
N VAL A 326 -11.38 -12.63 -18.33
CA VAL A 326 -12.68 -13.10 -17.81
C VAL A 326 -12.41 -14.06 -16.66
N VAL A 327 -12.91 -13.73 -15.46
CA VAL A 327 -12.68 -14.53 -14.27
C VAL A 327 -13.88 -14.41 -13.33
N PRO A 328 -14.33 -15.49 -12.64
CA PRO A 328 -15.28 -15.38 -11.54
C PRO A 328 -14.75 -14.41 -10.48
N ARG A 329 -15.58 -13.51 -9.96
CA ARG A 329 -15.15 -12.51 -8.96
C ARG A 329 -14.52 -13.15 -7.73
N GLU A 330 -15.08 -14.28 -7.28
CA GLU A 330 -14.55 -15.08 -6.16
C GLU A 330 -13.14 -15.63 -6.41
N ARG A 331 -12.72 -15.72 -7.67
CA ARG A 331 -11.40 -16.19 -8.11
C ARG A 331 -10.46 -15.08 -8.58
N ALA A 332 -10.80 -13.83 -8.33
CA ALA A 332 -9.99 -12.67 -8.78
C ALA A 332 -8.53 -12.71 -8.28
N GLN A 333 -8.27 -13.35 -7.15
CA GLN A 333 -6.91 -13.57 -6.64
C GLN A 333 -6.08 -14.51 -7.54
N ASP A 334 -6.72 -15.41 -8.31
CA ASP A 334 -6.07 -16.36 -9.21
C ASP A 334 -5.45 -15.70 -10.47
N VAL A 335 -5.74 -14.43 -10.74
CA VAL A 335 -5.19 -13.68 -11.89
C VAL A 335 -3.67 -13.73 -11.92
N ARG A 336 -3.01 -13.82 -10.75
CA ARG A 336 -1.56 -14.00 -10.66
C ARG A 336 -1.07 -15.23 -11.44
N ARG A 337 -1.84 -16.33 -11.48
CA ARG A 337 -1.51 -17.55 -12.23
C ARG A 337 -1.47 -17.33 -13.75
N ILE A 338 -2.30 -16.38 -14.27
CA ILE A 338 -2.25 -15.95 -15.67
C ILE A 338 -0.90 -15.27 -15.95
N VAL A 339 -0.51 -14.33 -15.08
CA VAL A 339 0.76 -13.61 -15.20
C VAL A 339 1.94 -14.59 -15.17
N ASP A 340 1.95 -15.56 -14.26
CA ASP A 340 3.00 -16.60 -14.19
C ASP A 340 3.00 -17.47 -15.44
N ARG A 341 1.84 -17.80 -15.99
CA ARG A 341 1.74 -18.56 -17.25
C ARG A 341 2.23 -17.78 -18.47
N LEU A 342 1.90 -16.49 -18.57
CA LEU A 342 2.41 -15.60 -19.62
C LEU A 342 3.93 -15.49 -19.56
N ARG A 343 4.49 -15.38 -18.35
CA ARG A 343 5.94 -15.35 -18.13
C ARG A 343 6.60 -16.66 -18.61
N ALA A 344 6.03 -17.80 -18.28
CA ALA A 344 6.51 -19.11 -18.72
C ALA A 344 6.41 -19.31 -20.25
N LEU A 345 5.46 -18.64 -20.90
CA LEU A 345 5.29 -18.64 -22.37
C LEU A 345 6.17 -17.59 -23.07
N GLY A 346 6.96 -16.82 -22.33
CA GLY A 346 7.80 -15.76 -22.89
C GLY A 346 7.04 -14.53 -23.41
N ARG A 347 5.73 -14.41 -23.10
CA ARG A 347 4.87 -13.28 -23.53
C ARG A 347 5.15 -12.04 -22.69
N ARG A 348 6.36 -11.50 -22.83
CA ARG A 348 6.81 -10.29 -22.12
C ARG A 348 6.08 -9.02 -22.57
N ASP A 349 5.54 -9.04 -23.79
CA ASP A 349 4.71 -8.00 -24.40
C ASP A 349 3.42 -7.74 -23.59
N LEU A 350 2.95 -8.74 -22.85
CA LEU A 350 1.73 -8.68 -22.03
C LEU A 350 2.00 -8.52 -20.51
N LEU A 351 3.26 -8.29 -20.10
CA LEU A 351 3.64 -8.23 -18.68
C LEU A 351 4.06 -6.85 -18.19
#